data_bf14d9041451bdbb0ba894685411273e
#
_entry.id   bf14d9041451bdbb0ba894685411273e
#
_cell.length_a   1.000
_cell.length_b   1.000
_cell.length_c   1.000
_cell.angle_alpha   90.00
_cell.angle_beta   90.00
_cell.angle_gamma   90.00
#
_symmetry.space_group_name_H-M   'P 1'
#
loop_
_entity.id
_entity.type
_entity.pdbx_description
1 polymer ?
#
loop_
_entity_poly.entity_id
_entity_poly.type
_entity_poly.pdbx_seq_one_letter_code
_entity_poly.pdbx_strand_id
1 'polypeptide(L)' 'MSKEVVLDCLGEACPIPLVKTEKELEKLESGDVLIVQIDHSCAMKNVPEWARKQGHEVELEEVADGEWECIIQKA' A
#
# COMPACT_ATOMS: atom_id res chain seq x y z
N MET A 1 3.23 14.26 14.29
CA MET A 1 3.55 14.62 12.91
C MET A 1 3.43 13.40 12.03
N SER A 2 2.83 13.57 10.86
CA SER A 2 2.70 12.45 9.92
C SER A 2 4.02 12.24 9.16
N LYS A 3 4.34 10.99 8.88
CA LYS A 3 5.49 10.66 8.05
C LYS A 3 5.05 9.82 6.86
N GLU A 4 5.84 9.87 5.80
CA GLU A 4 5.59 9.09 4.62
C GLU A 4 6.67 8.02 4.49
N VAL A 5 6.23 6.79 4.25
CA VAL A 5 7.12 5.65 4.06
C VAL A 5 6.81 5.05 2.69
N VAL A 6 7.83 4.80 1.90
CA VAL A 6 7.68 4.15 0.60
C VAL A 6 8.08 2.68 0.72
N LEU A 7 7.17 1.79 0.34
CA LEU A 7 7.41 0.35 0.36
C LEU A 7 7.50 -0.15 -1.07
N ASP A 8 8.66 -0.66 -1.44
CA ASP A 8 8.89 -1.18 -2.79
C ASP A 8 8.45 -2.64 -2.86
N CYS A 9 7.36 -2.90 -3.58
CA CYS A 9 6.86 -4.24 -3.83
C CYS A 9 6.83 -4.57 -5.32
N LEU A 10 7.63 -3.84 -6.10
CA LEU A 10 7.75 -4.11 -7.53
C LEU A 10 8.36 -5.49 -7.76
N GLY A 11 7.80 -6.22 -8.72
CA GLY A 11 8.26 -7.57 -9.02
C GLY A 11 7.77 -8.64 -8.06
N GLU A 12 6.98 -8.29 -7.05
CA GLU A 12 6.47 -9.25 -6.08
C GLU A 12 5.02 -9.60 -6.36
N ALA A 13 4.73 -10.89 -6.38
CA ALA A 13 3.38 -11.42 -6.62
C ALA A 13 2.59 -11.51 -5.31
N CYS A 14 1.26 -11.52 -5.42
CA CYS A 14 0.39 -11.77 -4.29
C CYS A 14 0.73 -13.12 -3.62
N PRO A 15 0.65 -13.21 -2.30
CA PRO A 15 0.17 -12.19 -1.36
C PRO A 15 1.28 -11.37 -0.70
N ILE A 16 2.49 -11.37 -1.26
CA ILE A 16 3.65 -10.73 -0.62
C ILE A 16 3.48 -9.23 -0.41
N PRO A 17 3.00 -8.44 -1.42
CA PRO A 17 2.77 -7.02 -1.18
C PRO A 17 1.80 -6.75 -0.03
N LEU A 18 0.76 -7.58 0.10
CA LEU A 18 -0.21 -7.46 1.18
C LEU A 18 0.43 -7.71 2.53
N VAL A 19 1.22 -8.77 2.64
CA VAL A 19 1.90 -9.13 3.90
C VAL A 19 2.88 -8.02 4.32
N LYS A 20 3.63 -7.49 3.37
CA LYS A 20 4.57 -6.39 3.65
C LYS A 20 3.84 -5.12 4.06
N THR A 21 2.71 -4.83 3.42
CA THR A 21 1.88 -3.68 3.75
C THR A 21 1.36 -3.78 5.18
N GLU A 22 0.86 -4.93 5.57
CA GLU A 22 0.39 -5.17 6.95
C GLU A 22 1.48 -4.88 7.96
N LYS A 23 2.67 -5.41 7.73
CA LYS A 23 3.80 -5.25 8.65
C LYS A 23 4.25 -3.80 8.77
N GLU A 24 4.29 -3.09 7.65
CA GLU A 24 4.69 -1.69 7.67
C GLU A 24 3.66 -0.81 8.36
N LEU A 25 2.37 -1.07 8.14
CA LEU A 25 1.32 -0.31 8.80
C LEU A 25 1.32 -0.48 10.30
N GLU A 26 1.72 -1.65 10.80
CA GLU A 26 1.85 -1.88 12.24
C GLU A 26 2.89 -0.97 12.88
N LYS A 27 3.91 -0.58 12.13
CA LYS A 27 4.98 0.30 12.62
C LYS A 27 4.62 1.77 12.54
N LEU A 28 3.55 2.11 11.82
CA LEU A 28 3.13 3.49 11.62
C LEU A 28 2.11 3.92 12.66
N GLU A 29 2.01 5.23 12.86
CA GLU A 29 1.03 5.82 13.76
C GLU A 29 -0.13 6.39 12.97
N SER A 30 -1.23 6.67 13.66
CA SER A 30 -2.40 7.28 13.05
C SER A 30 -2.03 8.57 12.33
N GLY A 31 -2.43 8.69 11.07
CA GLY A 31 -2.12 9.84 10.23
C GLY A 31 -0.88 9.67 9.37
N ASP A 32 -0.05 8.66 9.63
CA ASP A 32 1.11 8.36 8.79
C ASP A 32 0.66 7.79 7.45
N VAL A 33 1.46 7.99 6.43
CA VAL A 33 1.15 7.56 5.06
C VAL A 33 2.14 6.50 4.61
N LEU A 34 1.62 5.42 4.05
CA LEU A 34 2.42 4.37 3.42
C LEU A 34 2.14 4.37 1.93
N ILE A 35 3.18 4.48 1.13
CA ILE A 35 3.08 4.43 -0.32
C ILE A 35 3.64 3.08 -0.78
N VAL A 36 2.77 2.20 -1.25
CA VAL A 36 3.16 0.86 -1.68
C VAL A 36 3.28 0.85 -3.20
N GLN A 37 4.48 0.59 -3.69
CA GLN A 37 4.74 0.48 -5.13
C GLN A 37 4.48 -0.94 -5.59
N ILE A 38 3.55 -1.12 -6.51
CA ILE A 38 3.12 -2.43 -6.98
C ILE A 38 3.04 -2.46 -8.51
N ASP A 39 3.27 -3.63 -9.09
CA ASP A 39 3.19 -3.82 -10.54
C ASP A 39 2.38 -5.05 -10.93
N HIS A 40 1.76 -5.72 -9.97
CA HIS A 40 0.90 -6.88 -10.20
C HIS A 40 -0.57 -6.53 -10.04
N SER A 41 -1.40 -6.95 -10.98
CA SER A 41 -2.84 -6.68 -10.94
C SER A 41 -3.52 -7.23 -9.68
N CYS A 42 -3.06 -8.38 -9.20
CA CYS A 42 -3.57 -8.99 -7.97
C CYS A 42 -3.35 -8.06 -6.77
N ALA A 43 -2.14 -7.50 -6.65
CA ALA A 43 -1.80 -6.59 -5.57
C ALA A 43 -2.60 -5.29 -5.66
N MET A 44 -2.82 -4.79 -6.87
CA MET A 44 -3.61 -3.57 -7.08
C MET A 44 -5.04 -3.70 -6.56
N LYS A 45 -5.54 -4.92 -6.48
CA LYS A 45 -6.87 -5.20 -5.98
C LYS A 45 -6.85 -5.53 -4.48
N ASN A 46 -5.96 -6.44 -4.09
CA ASN A 46 -5.94 -6.96 -2.71
C ASN A 46 -5.47 -5.93 -1.69
N VAL A 47 -4.41 -5.19 -1.99
CA VAL A 47 -3.84 -4.23 -1.03
C VAL A 47 -4.82 -3.10 -0.73
N PRO A 48 -5.38 -2.39 -1.73
CA PRO A 48 -6.35 -1.34 -1.44
C PRO A 48 -7.60 -1.86 -0.74
N GLU A 49 -8.10 -3.00 -1.15
CA GLU A 49 -9.30 -3.60 -0.58
C GLU A 49 -9.10 -3.95 0.89
N TRP A 50 -7.98 -4.60 1.20
CA TRP A 50 -7.64 -4.93 2.59
C TRP A 50 -7.51 -3.67 3.44
N ALA A 51 -6.80 -2.67 2.95
CA ALA A 51 -6.58 -1.43 3.71
C ALA A 51 -7.89 -0.70 4.00
N ARG A 52 -8.82 -0.68 3.04
CA ARG A 52 -10.14 -0.09 3.25
C ARG A 52 -10.93 -0.83 4.30
N LYS A 53 -10.84 -2.15 4.32
CA LYS A 53 -11.52 -2.98 5.34
C LYS A 53 -11.00 -2.70 6.73
N GLN A 54 -9.73 -2.32 6.85
CA GLN A 54 -9.13 -1.96 8.13
C GLN A 54 -9.47 -0.53 8.57
N GLY A 55 -10.18 0.21 7.73
CA GLY A 55 -10.60 1.57 8.06
C GLY A 55 -9.62 2.65 7.64
N HIS A 56 -8.58 2.30 6.88
CA HIS A 56 -7.62 3.29 6.38
C HIS A 56 -8.14 3.98 5.13
N GLU A 57 -7.63 5.19 4.86
CA GLU A 57 -7.90 5.87 3.61
C GLU A 57 -6.91 5.39 2.55
N VAL A 58 -7.42 5.10 1.36
CA VAL A 58 -6.61 4.50 0.30
C VAL A 58 -6.86 5.21 -1.03
N GLU A 59 -5.76 5.53 -1.72
CA GLU A 59 -5.81 6.01 -3.10
C GLU A 59 -4.87 5.14 -3.93
N LEU A 60 -5.24 4.90 -5.17
CA LEU A 60 -4.44 4.12 -6.11
C LEU A 60 -4.15 4.97 -7.33
N GLU A 61 -2.86 5.14 -7.66
CA GLU A 61 -2.43 5.93 -8.81
C GLU A 61 -1.52 5.12 -9.72
N GLU A 62 -1.72 5.24 -11.03
CA GLU A 62 -0.79 4.71 -12.01
C GLU A 62 0.34 5.71 -12.20
N VAL A 63 1.57 5.29 -11.91
CA VAL A 63 2.73 6.18 -11.98
C VAL A 63 3.59 5.91 -13.20
N ALA A 64 3.48 4.72 -13.79
CA ALA A 64 4.16 4.34 -15.01
C ALA A 64 3.35 3.23 -15.66
N ASP A 65 3.66 2.89 -16.90
CA ASP A 65 2.95 1.83 -17.60
C ASP A 65 3.13 0.50 -16.86
N GLY A 66 2.04 -0.02 -16.29
CA GLY A 66 2.05 -1.25 -15.51
C GLY A 66 2.56 -1.11 -14.08
N GLU A 67 2.87 0.11 -13.63
CA GLU A 67 3.33 0.36 -12.26
C GLU A 67 2.37 1.30 -11.55
N TRP A 68 2.04 0.96 -10.31
CA TRP A 68 1.04 1.66 -9.51
C TRP A 68 1.56 1.97 -8.12
N GLU A 69 1.04 3.06 -7.55
CA GLU A 69 1.28 3.38 -6.14
C GLU A 69 -0.03 3.32 -5.39
N CYS A 70 -0.05 2.53 -4.32
CA CYS A 70 -1.18 2.46 -3.40
C CYS A 70 -0.84 3.34 -2.20
N ILE A 71 -1.53 4.46 -2.06
CA ILE A 71 -1.26 5.44 -1.01
C ILE A 71 -2.25 5.20 0.12
N ILE A 72 -1.74 4.78 1.27
CA ILE A 72 -2.56 4.39 2.42
C ILE A 72 -2.26 5.34 3.58
N GLN A 73 -3.29 6.04 4.03
CA GLN A 73 -3.18 6.87 5.23
C GLN A 73 -3.74 6.08 6.40
N LYS A 74 -2.89 5.83 7.40
CA LYS A 74 -3.29 5.04 8.56
C LYS A 74 -4.33 5.79 9.40
N ALA A 75 -5.40 5.09 9.69
CA ALA A 75 -6.50 5.63 10.50
C ALA A 75 -6.12 5.76 11.97
#